data_d020506f80f10070da01ff98b6ecbf3f
#
_entry.id   d020506f80f10070da01ff98b6ecbf3f
#
_cell.length_a   1.000
_cell.length_b   1.000
_cell.length_c   1.000
_cell.angle_alpha   90.00
_cell.angle_beta   90.00
_cell.angle_gamma   90.00
#
_symmetry.space_group_name_H-M   'P 1'
#
loop_
_entity.id
_entity.type
_entity.pdbx_description
1 polymer ?
#
loop_
_entity_poly.entity_id
_entity_poly.type
_entity_poly.pdbx_seq_one_letter_code
_entity_poly.pdbx_strand_id
1 'polypeptide(L)'
;MKTRVFVPILILLNLQIFAQQLTQEIEKSRKERLIESPLTPSKAAFYSAVLPGLGQIYIGKAWKVPFVYAAIGASVYGYVYNQKEMNRYRTAYKRRNNGFTDDEFIELIPNKTKLLEGMKFNKNYRDMSFLFILGTYMLNILDANVSAHLMQFNIKDNLSVK
;
A
#
# COMPACT_ATOMS: atom_id res chain seq x y z
N MET A 1 42.94 -35.22 -8.29
CA MET A 1 41.58 -35.10 -7.71
C MET A 1 40.97 -33.68 -7.77
N LYS A 2 41.73 -32.61 -8.01
CA LYS A 2 41.24 -31.22 -7.99
C LYS A 2 40.44 -30.80 -9.24
N THR A 3 40.61 -31.41 -10.38
CA THR A 3 39.94 -31.07 -11.66
C THR A 3 38.46 -31.49 -11.74
N ARG A 4 38.04 -32.51 -10.98
CA ARG A 4 36.67 -33.03 -11.02
C ARG A 4 35.62 -32.09 -10.38
N VAL A 5 36.06 -31.13 -9.56
CA VAL A 5 35.17 -30.18 -8.88
C VAL A 5 35.02 -28.88 -9.69
N PHE A 6 36.01 -28.51 -10.50
CA PHE A 6 36.01 -27.27 -11.29
C PHE A 6 35.01 -27.29 -12.45
N VAL A 7 34.81 -28.44 -13.08
CA VAL A 7 33.88 -28.57 -14.23
C VAL A 7 32.43 -28.29 -13.85
N PRO A 8 31.86 -28.88 -12.78
CA PRO A 8 30.47 -28.58 -12.41
C PRO A 8 30.28 -27.13 -11.95
N ILE A 9 31.28 -26.50 -11.32
CA ILE A 9 31.19 -25.08 -10.93
C ILE A 9 31.14 -24.17 -12.16
N LEU A 10 31.97 -24.50 -13.18
CA LEU A 10 31.95 -23.73 -14.44
C LEU A 10 30.64 -23.87 -15.20
N ILE A 11 30.01 -25.04 -15.17
CA ILE A 11 28.70 -25.29 -15.78
C ILE A 11 27.61 -24.49 -15.02
N LEU A 12 27.62 -24.48 -13.69
CA LEU A 12 26.66 -23.70 -12.87
C LEU A 12 26.78 -22.20 -13.11
N LEU A 13 28.03 -21.68 -13.24
CA LEU A 13 28.23 -20.26 -13.56
C LEU A 13 27.67 -19.89 -14.95
N ASN A 14 27.90 -20.74 -15.97
CA ASN A 14 27.33 -20.50 -17.30
C ASN A 14 25.79 -20.57 -17.31
N LEU A 15 25.19 -21.48 -16.54
CA LEU A 15 23.74 -21.57 -16.37
C LEU A 15 23.16 -20.31 -15.70
N GLN A 16 23.83 -19.75 -14.71
CA GLN A 16 23.43 -18.49 -14.05
C GLN A 16 23.50 -17.31 -15.02
N ILE A 17 24.59 -17.20 -15.81
CA ILE A 17 24.73 -16.14 -16.81
C ILE A 17 23.64 -16.25 -17.87
N PHE A 18 23.39 -17.45 -18.38
CA PHE A 18 22.33 -17.70 -19.36
C PHE A 18 20.94 -17.36 -18.81
N ALA A 19 20.64 -17.77 -17.57
CA ALA A 19 19.39 -17.43 -16.90
C ALA A 19 19.21 -15.92 -16.73
N GLN A 20 20.27 -15.18 -16.39
CA GLN A 20 20.24 -13.72 -16.28
C GLN A 20 19.99 -13.04 -17.63
N GLN A 21 20.62 -13.50 -18.71
CA GLN A 21 20.41 -12.97 -20.07
C GLN A 21 18.97 -13.21 -20.51
N LEU A 22 18.44 -14.41 -20.32
CA LEU A 22 17.04 -14.72 -20.67
C LEU A 22 16.06 -13.86 -19.89
N THR A 23 16.30 -13.65 -18.61
CA THR A 23 15.45 -12.78 -17.77
C THR A 23 15.48 -11.33 -18.27
N GLN A 24 16.64 -10.81 -18.67
CA GLN A 24 16.77 -9.45 -19.21
C GLN A 24 16.05 -9.28 -20.54
N GLU A 25 16.13 -10.27 -21.44
CA GLU A 25 15.39 -10.24 -22.72
C GLU A 25 13.86 -10.27 -22.52
N ILE A 26 13.38 -11.10 -21.59
CA ILE A 26 11.97 -11.17 -21.25
C ILE A 26 11.47 -9.84 -20.67
N GLU A 27 12.25 -9.24 -19.76
CA GLU A 27 11.89 -7.92 -19.18
C GLU A 27 11.90 -6.81 -20.21
N LYS A 28 12.85 -6.80 -21.13
CA LYS A 28 12.92 -5.83 -22.23
C LYS A 28 11.70 -5.94 -23.13
N SER A 29 11.40 -7.13 -23.62
CA SER A 29 10.22 -7.40 -24.46
C SER A 29 8.89 -7.05 -23.73
N ARG A 30 8.81 -7.29 -22.43
CA ARG A 30 7.66 -6.88 -21.60
C ARG A 30 7.53 -5.36 -21.54
N LYS A 31 8.62 -4.64 -21.30
CA LYS A 31 8.62 -3.17 -21.27
C LYS A 31 8.18 -2.57 -22.59
N GLU A 32 8.71 -3.06 -23.70
CA GLU A 32 8.34 -2.60 -25.05
C GLU A 32 6.83 -2.74 -25.28
N ARG A 33 6.24 -3.89 -24.98
CA ARG A 33 4.79 -4.11 -25.08
C ARG A 33 3.96 -3.19 -24.20
N LEU A 34 4.42 -2.89 -22.98
CA LEU A 34 3.73 -1.96 -22.07
C LEU A 34 3.77 -0.51 -22.58
N ILE A 35 4.85 -0.14 -23.25
CA ILE A 35 5.03 1.19 -23.81
C ILE A 35 4.17 1.40 -25.06
N GLU A 36 4.14 0.42 -25.94
CA GLU A 36 3.41 0.49 -27.20
C GLU A 36 1.89 0.41 -27.01
N SER A 37 1.41 -0.22 -25.94
CA SER A 37 -0.02 -0.37 -25.70
C SER A 37 -0.66 0.90 -25.15
N PRO A 38 -1.58 1.57 -25.86
CA PRO A 38 -2.25 2.78 -25.39
C PRO A 38 -3.13 2.54 -24.16
N LEU A 39 -3.51 1.28 -23.89
CA LEU A 39 -4.36 0.91 -22.75
C LEU A 39 -3.56 0.64 -21.45
N THR A 40 -2.23 0.72 -21.47
CA THR A 40 -1.40 0.42 -20.31
C THR A 40 -1.73 1.29 -19.09
N PRO A 41 -1.92 2.63 -19.21
CA PRO A 41 -2.30 3.46 -18.06
C PRO A 41 -3.65 3.05 -17.44
N SER A 42 -4.66 2.81 -18.28
CA SER A 42 -5.98 2.38 -17.82
C SER A 42 -5.94 1.01 -17.14
N LYS A 43 -5.15 0.07 -17.68
CA LYS A 43 -4.94 -1.25 -17.05
C LYS A 43 -4.21 -1.13 -15.72
N ALA A 44 -3.18 -0.29 -15.61
CA ALA A 44 -2.46 -0.06 -14.37
C ALA A 44 -3.39 0.53 -13.28
N ALA A 45 -4.23 1.51 -13.65
CA ALA A 45 -5.23 2.07 -12.76
C ALA A 45 -6.25 1.02 -12.32
N PHE A 46 -6.78 0.23 -13.26
CA PHE A 46 -7.74 -0.84 -12.96
C PHE A 46 -7.16 -1.89 -12.00
N TYR A 47 -5.93 -2.36 -12.25
CA TYR A 47 -5.28 -3.31 -11.35
C TYR A 47 -5.06 -2.74 -9.95
N SER A 48 -4.69 -1.46 -9.83
CA SER A 48 -4.57 -0.78 -8.54
C SER A 48 -5.92 -0.55 -7.84
N ALA A 49 -7.02 -0.46 -8.63
CA ALA A 49 -8.37 -0.38 -8.10
C ALA A 49 -8.92 -1.74 -7.63
N VAL A 50 -8.42 -2.85 -8.15
CA VAL A 50 -8.79 -4.20 -7.67
C VAL A 50 -8.00 -4.57 -6.41
N LEU A 51 -6.69 -4.33 -6.43
CA LEU A 51 -5.80 -4.56 -5.29
C LEU A 51 -4.71 -3.48 -5.24
N PRO A 52 -4.60 -2.73 -4.13
CA PRO A 52 -3.57 -1.71 -3.99
C PRO A 52 -2.17 -2.25 -4.30
N GLY A 53 -1.44 -1.55 -5.17
CA GLY A 53 -0.09 -1.96 -5.56
C GLY A 53 0.01 -2.84 -6.81
N LEU A 54 -1.05 -3.52 -7.26
CA LEU A 54 -1.00 -4.37 -8.46
C LEU A 54 -0.64 -3.58 -9.73
N GLY A 55 -1.13 -2.36 -9.86
CA GLY A 55 -0.78 -1.49 -10.99
C GLY A 55 0.71 -1.16 -11.02
N GLN A 56 1.33 -0.91 -9.85
CA GLN A 56 2.76 -0.68 -9.73
C GLN A 56 3.58 -1.91 -10.12
N ILE A 57 3.13 -3.11 -9.72
CA ILE A 57 3.74 -4.38 -10.15
C ILE A 57 3.60 -4.56 -11.66
N TYR A 58 2.43 -4.28 -12.20
CA TYR A 58 2.16 -4.40 -13.64
C TYR A 58 3.11 -3.55 -14.49
N ILE A 59 3.38 -2.30 -14.10
CA ILE A 59 4.29 -1.39 -14.79
C ILE A 59 5.78 -1.56 -14.40
N GLY A 60 6.11 -2.56 -13.57
CA GLY A 60 7.49 -2.84 -13.15
C GLY A 60 8.03 -1.92 -12.05
N LYS A 61 7.17 -1.17 -11.35
CA LYS A 61 7.54 -0.31 -10.20
C LYS A 61 7.18 -0.95 -8.85
N ALA A 62 7.42 -2.24 -8.70
CA ALA A 62 7.07 -3.02 -7.51
C ALA A 62 7.68 -2.50 -6.20
N TRP A 63 8.81 -1.76 -6.27
CA TRP A 63 9.44 -1.15 -5.10
C TRP A 63 8.54 -0.13 -4.37
N LYS A 64 7.52 0.42 -5.03
CA LYS A 64 6.54 1.32 -4.42
C LYS A 64 5.51 0.58 -3.55
N VAL A 65 5.29 -0.70 -3.78
CA VAL A 65 4.25 -1.49 -3.11
C VAL A 65 4.37 -1.51 -1.59
N PRO A 66 5.57 -1.70 -0.99
CA PRO A 66 5.72 -1.65 0.46
C PRO A 66 5.25 -0.32 1.07
N PHE A 67 5.50 0.81 0.40
CA PHE A 67 5.07 2.13 0.88
C PHE A 67 3.55 2.29 0.84
N VAL A 68 2.89 1.77 -0.20
CA VAL A 68 1.42 1.75 -0.30
C VAL A 68 0.81 0.98 0.87
N TYR A 69 1.31 -0.23 1.14
CA TYR A 69 0.81 -1.05 2.25
C TYR A 69 1.16 -0.48 3.62
N ALA A 70 2.32 0.17 3.78
CA ALA A 70 2.68 0.86 5.01
C ALA A 70 1.71 2.02 5.31
N ALA A 71 1.37 2.83 4.30
CA ALA A 71 0.44 3.94 4.45
C ALA A 71 -0.99 3.47 4.75
N ILE A 72 -1.49 2.45 4.05
CA ILE A 72 -2.80 1.84 4.31
C ILE A 72 -2.81 1.21 5.71
N GLY A 73 -1.78 0.44 6.06
CA GLY A 73 -1.66 -0.24 7.34
C GLY A 73 -1.65 0.72 8.53
N ALA A 74 -0.89 1.83 8.43
CA ALA A 74 -0.87 2.88 9.45
C ALA A 74 -2.26 3.53 9.62
N SER A 75 -2.96 3.81 8.52
CA SER A 75 -4.31 4.39 8.55
C SER A 75 -5.34 3.42 9.14
N VAL A 76 -5.26 2.13 8.80
CA VAL A 76 -6.13 1.07 9.36
C VAL A 76 -5.85 0.90 10.84
N TYR A 77 -4.58 0.90 11.26
CA TYR A 77 -4.23 0.87 12.68
C TYR A 77 -4.85 2.03 13.45
N GLY A 78 -4.70 3.27 12.93
CA GLY A 78 -5.31 4.45 13.53
C GLY A 78 -6.83 4.34 13.64
N TYR A 79 -7.49 3.82 12.61
CA TYR A 79 -8.94 3.56 12.64
C TYR A 79 -9.33 2.58 13.73
N VAL A 80 -8.70 1.42 13.78
CA VAL A 80 -9.03 0.35 14.74
C VAL A 80 -8.75 0.80 16.18
N TYR A 81 -7.62 1.48 16.41
CA TYR A 81 -7.27 2.01 17.72
C TYR A 81 -8.32 3.03 18.22
N ASN A 82 -8.63 4.04 17.42
CA ASN A 82 -9.59 5.06 17.81
C ASN A 82 -11.03 4.51 17.91
N GLN A 83 -11.39 3.52 17.09
CA GLN A 83 -12.67 2.82 17.21
C GLN A 83 -12.79 2.09 18.55
N LYS A 84 -11.73 1.41 18.99
CA LYS A 84 -11.68 0.71 20.28
C LYS A 84 -11.81 1.70 21.44
N GLU A 85 -11.02 2.75 21.44
CA GLU A 85 -11.07 3.79 22.48
C GLU A 85 -12.43 4.48 22.53
N MET A 86 -12.97 4.89 21.37
CA MET A 86 -14.33 5.47 21.30
C MET A 86 -15.37 4.54 21.94
N ASN A 87 -15.29 3.23 21.69
CA ASN A 87 -16.24 2.27 22.26
C ASN A 87 -16.07 2.13 23.79
N ARG A 88 -14.83 2.21 24.32
CA ARG A 88 -14.58 2.22 25.78
C ARG A 88 -15.28 3.41 26.44
N TYR A 89 -15.00 4.63 25.95
CA TYR A 89 -15.67 5.85 26.44
C TYR A 89 -17.19 5.79 26.30
N ARG A 90 -17.70 5.28 25.18
CA ARG A 90 -19.13 5.13 24.91
C ARG A 90 -19.79 4.17 25.91
N THR A 91 -19.14 3.04 26.22
CA THR A 91 -19.63 2.06 27.18
C THR A 91 -19.70 2.65 28.58
N ALA A 92 -18.64 3.32 29.04
CA ALA A 92 -18.61 3.98 30.32
C ALA A 92 -19.70 5.09 30.42
N TYR A 93 -19.84 5.92 29.41
CA TYR A 93 -20.88 6.94 29.35
C TYR A 93 -22.29 6.35 29.48
N LYS A 94 -22.59 5.27 28.72
CA LYS A 94 -23.89 4.58 28.78
C LYS A 94 -24.16 3.99 30.17
N ARG A 95 -23.17 3.32 30.80
CA ARG A 95 -23.33 2.75 32.15
C ARG A 95 -23.67 3.81 33.17
N ARG A 96 -22.94 4.94 33.20
CA ARG A 96 -23.23 6.06 34.11
C ARG A 96 -24.57 6.72 33.84
N ASN A 97 -25.00 6.77 32.58
CA ASN A 97 -26.33 7.30 32.23
C ASN A 97 -27.47 6.43 32.76
N ASN A 98 -27.23 5.12 32.89
CA ASN A 98 -28.14 4.17 33.47
C ASN A 98 -28.02 4.02 35.00
N GLY A 99 -27.23 4.87 35.66
CA GLY A 99 -27.06 4.89 37.11
C GLY A 99 -25.99 3.95 37.68
N PHE A 100 -25.25 3.22 36.85
CA PHE A 100 -24.15 2.36 37.28
C PHE A 100 -22.87 3.18 37.53
N THR A 101 -22.10 2.80 38.56
CA THR A 101 -20.84 3.45 38.98
C THR A 101 -19.63 2.51 38.92
N ASP A 102 -19.71 1.46 38.14
CA ASP A 102 -18.73 0.38 38.01
C ASP A 102 -17.97 0.39 36.67
N ASP A 103 -17.88 1.55 36.04
CA ASP A 103 -17.17 1.68 34.76
C ASP A 103 -15.66 1.90 34.94
N GLU A 104 -14.92 1.57 33.90
CA GLU A 104 -13.44 1.63 33.83
C GLU A 104 -12.85 3.00 34.16
N PHE A 105 -13.60 4.08 33.94
CA PHE A 105 -13.13 5.44 34.09
C PHE A 105 -13.64 6.16 35.34
N ILE A 106 -14.31 5.44 36.27
CA ILE A 106 -15.00 6.09 37.42
C ILE A 106 -14.02 6.84 38.32
N GLU A 107 -12.83 6.28 38.55
CA GLU A 107 -11.79 6.93 39.38
C GLU A 107 -11.01 8.02 38.63
N LEU A 108 -10.80 7.86 37.32
CA LEU A 108 -9.97 8.75 36.52
C LEU A 108 -10.76 9.95 35.98
N ILE A 109 -12.01 9.72 35.61
CA ILE A 109 -12.87 10.71 34.93
C ILE A 109 -14.24 10.71 35.61
N PRO A 110 -14.40 11.40 36.74
CA PRO A 110 -15.69 11.46 37.46
C PRO A 110 -16.82 12.14 36.66
N ASN A 111 -16.50 13.05 35.77
CA ASN A 111 -17.46 13.87 35.04
C ASN A 111 -17.94 13.19 33.75
N LYS A 112 -19.25 12.98 33.61
CA LYS A 112 -19.89 12.41 32.40
C LYS A 112 -19.60 13.22 31.13
N THR A 113 -19.48 14.54 31.23
CA THR A 113 -19.20 15.42 30.09
C THR A 113 -17.83 15.11 29.50
N LYS A 114 -16.82 14.87 30.35
CA LYS A 114 -15.48 14.49 29.89
C LYS A 114 -15.43 13.13 29.19
N LEU A 115 -16.27 12.19 29.59
CA LEU A 115 -16.42 10.91 28.87
C LEU A 115 -17.00 11.14 27.46
N LEU A 116 -17.97 12.02 27.34
CA LEU A 116 -18.56 12.38 26.05
C LEU A 116 -17.53 13.11 25.15
N GLU A 117 -16.73 13.98 25.72
CA GLU A 117 -15.62 14.64 25.00
C GLU A 117 -14.58 13.64 24.52
N GLY A 118 -14.14 12.71 25.37
CA GLY A 118 -13.23 11.63 25.00
C GLY A 118 -13.79 10.72 23.90
N MET A 119 -15.09 10.41 23.97
CA MET A 119 -15.77 9.67 22.91
C MET A 119 -15.78 10.43 21.58
N LYS A 120 -16.11 11.73 21.59
CA LYS A 120 -16.12 12.59 20.40
C LYS A 120 -14.72 12.75 19.81
N PHE A 121 -13.72 12.94 20.66
CA PHE A 121 -12.32 13.04 20.26
C PHE A 121 -11.90 11.79 19.46
N ASN A 122 -12.03 10.61 20.06
CA ASN A 122 -11.68 9.36 19.40
C ASN A 122 -12.52 9.09 18.14
N LYS A 123 -13.80 9.48 18.13
CA LYS A 123 -14.66 9.42 16.95
C LYS A 123 -14.07 10.24 15.79
N ASN A 124 -13.67 11.48 16.05
CA ASN A 124 -13.12 12.36 15.02
C ASN A 124 -11.81 11.80 14.44
N TYR A 125 -10.92 11.29 15.28
CA TYR A 125 -9.68 10.65 14.81
C TYR A 125 -9.92 9.36 14.04
N ARG A 126 -10.90 8.55 14.44
CA ARG A 126 -11.35 7.38 13.68
C ARG A 126 -11.85 7.78 12.30
N ASP A 127 -12.74 8.79 12.23
CA ASP A 127 -13.33 9.26 10.98
C ASP A 127 -12.25 9.87 10.06
N MET A 128 -11.29 10.59 10.63
CA MET A 128 -10.11 11.09 9.91
C MET A 128 -9.24 9.95 9.38
N SER A 129 -8.97 8.91 10.19
CA SER A 129 -8.23 7.72 9.74
C SER A 129 -8.95 7.01 8.58
N PHE A 130 -10.27 6.96 8.58
CA PHE A 130 -11.06 6.43 7.48
C PHE A 130 -10.88 7.25 6.19
N LEU A 131 -10.88 8.58 6.29
CA LEU A 131 -10.59 9.46 5.16
C LEU A 131 -9.16 9.26 4.62
N PHE A 132 -8.19 9.02 5.50
CA PHE A 132 -6.82 8.68 5.09
C PHE A 132 -6.73 7.35 4.34
N ILE A 133 -7.50 6.33 4.75
CA ILE A 133 -7.58 5.05 4.02
C ILE A 133 -8.08 5.30 2.59
N LEU A 134 -9.20 6.03 2.44
CA LEU A 134 -9.77 6.36 1.14
C LEU A 134 -8.81 7.20 0.28
N GLY A 135 -8.21 8.23 0.88
CA GLY A 135 -7.26 9.11 0.20
C GLY A 135 -6.03 8.35 -0.30
N THR A 136 -5.42 7.52 0.54
CA THR A 136 -4.27 6.68 0.18
C THR A 136 -4.63 5.71 -0.94
N TYR A 137 -5.82 5.11 -0.88
CA TYR A 137 -6.29 4.21 -1.93
C TYR A 137 -6.48 4.93 -3.27
N MET A 138 -7.11 6.10 -3.28
CA MET A 138 -7.26 6.93 -4.48
C MET A 138 -5.91 7.36 -5.05
N LEU A 139 -5.00 7.84 -4.19
CA LEU A 139 -3.65 8.23 -4.61
C LEU A 139 -2.86 7.07 -5.21
N ASN A 140 -3.01 5.86 -4.68
CA ASN A 140 -2.40 4.65 -5.24
C ASN A 140 -2.89 4.37 -6.67
N ILE A 141 -4.19 4.51 -6.96
CA ILE A 141 -4.75 4.33 -8.30
C ILE A 141 -4.22 5.40 -9.25
N LEU A 142 -4.21 6.67 -8.81
CA LEU A 142 -3.71 7.78 -9.59
C LEU A 142 -2.21 7.64 -9.88
N ASP A 143 -1.39 7.25 -8.88
CA ASP A 143 0.05 7.02 -9.07
C ASP A 143 0.32 5.91 -10.10
N ALA A 144 -0.45 4.83 -10.07
CA ALA A 144 -0.31 3.75 -11.05
C ALA A 144 -0.61 4.26 -12.48
N ASN A 145 -1.68 5.03 -12.65
CA ASN A 145 -2.07 5.62 -13.93
C ASN A 145 -1.00 6.60 -14.45
N VAL A 146 -0.64 7.59 -13.62
CA VAL A 146 0.37 8.62 -13.98
C VAL A 146 1.73 7.98 -14.24
N SER A 147 2.14 7.03 -13.41
CA SER A 147 3.41 6.31 -13.60
C SER A 147 3.48 5.55 -14.92
N ALA A 148 2.34 4.98 -15.37
CA ALA A 148 2.25 4.31 -16.67
C ALA A 148 2.28 5.30 -17.84
N HIS A 149 1.61 6.44 -17.75
CA HIS A 149 1.68 7.52 -18.74
C HIS A 149 3.11 8.06 -18.88
N LEU A 150 3.78 8.36 -17.78
CA LEU A 150 5.17 8.85 -17.80
C LEU A 150 6.14 7.83 -18.41
N MET A 151 5.90 6.53 -18.21
CA MET A 151 6.70 5.48 -18.82
C MET A 151 6.59 5.51 -20.35
N GLN A 152 5.38 5.77 -20.88
CA GLN A 152 5.15 5.87 -22.32
C GLN A 152 5.73 7.16 -22.92
N PHE A 153 5.65 8.26 -22.17
CA PHE A 153 6.14 9.57 -22.63
C PHE A 153 7.66 9.64 -22.75
N ASN A 154 8.39 9.24 -21.69
CA ASN A 154 9.86 9.32 -21.64
C ASN A 154 10.58 8.56 -22.76
N ILE A 155 9.94 7.60 -23.40
CA ILE A 155 10.56 6.81 -24.48
C ILE A 155 10.28 7.41 -25.85
N LYS A 156 9.14 8.06 -26.04
CA LYS A 156 8.87 8.79 -27.29
C LYS A 156 9.90 9.90 -27.53
N ASP A 157 10.27 10.61 -26.47
CA ASP A 157 11.28 11.68 -26.56
C ASP A 157 12.68 11.13 -26.91
N ASN A 158 13.08 9.97 -26.39
CA ASN A 158 14.36 9.34 -26.71
C ASN A 158 14.43 8.77 -28.15
N LEU A 159 13.30 8.53 -28.81
CA LEU A 159 13.24 8.07 -30.20
C LEU A 159 13.22 9.23 -31.22
N SER A 160 12.85 10.44 -30.79
CA SER A 160 12.77 11.62 -31.66
C SER A 160 14.11 12.36 -31.82
N VAL A 161 15.17 11.95 -31.10
CA VAL A 161 16.50 12.59 -31.08
C VAL A 161 17.55 11.80 -31.89
N LYS A 162 17.13 10.95 -32.83
CA LYS A 162 18.07 10.29 -33.78
C LYS A 162 17.88 10.78 -35.19
#